data_917887cd3cfb6cd5a138034941b6f6a2
#
_entry.id   917887cd3cfb6cd5a138034941b6f6a2
#
_cell.length_a   1.000
_cell.length_b   1.000
_cell.length_c   1.000
_cell.angle_alpha   90.00
_cell.angle_beta   90.00
_cell.angle_gamma   90.00
#
_symmetry.space_group_name_H-M   'P 1'
#
loop_
_entity.id
_entity.type
_entity.pdbx_description
1 polymer ?
#
loop_
_entity_poly.entity_id
_entity_poly.type
_entity_poly.pdbx_seq_one_letter_code
_entity_poly.pdbx_strand_id
1 'polypeptide(L)'
;KPFCLMAHLDTVEEVSGFCVKPNVIQNYDGSLVNLKNNIVLDPSKNPYLYQAGQEKDTIITTDGTTLLGGDDKAGITIIVSAFEYLLTHPEIEHGPIEVIFSPDEETGHGMDKVPLNLIESKFAYTVDGGHLGELECECFNAYRSDVKFTGVASHTNNARANGMVNAISMASSFVSNLP
;
A
#
# COMPACT_ATOMS: atom_id res chain seq x y z
N LYS A 1 -26.19 -10.73 11.71
CA LYS A 1 -24.93 -11.23 12.29
C LYS A 1 -23.93 -10.09 12.23
N PRO A 2 -23.03 -9.94 13.24
CA PRO A 2 -21.99 -8.94 13.18
C PRO A 2 -20.98 -9.25 12.07
N PHE A 3 -20.43 -8.21 11.45
CA PHE A 3 -19.29 -8.27 10.55
C PHE A 3 -18.36 -7.09 10.83
N CYS A 4 -17.10 -7.22 10.43
CA CYS A 4 -16.09 -6.21 10.67
C CYS A 4 -15.65 -5.55 9.35
N LEU A 5 -15.40 -4.25 9.40
CA LEU A 5 -14.74 -3.49 8.36
C LEU A 5 -13.36 -3.07 8.85
N MET A 6 -12.37 -3.17 7.98
CA MET A 6 -10.98 -2.89 8.33
C MET A 6 -10.35 -1.95 7.31
N ALA A 7 -9.49 -1.06 7.79
CA ALA A 7 -8.60 -0.23 6.99
C ALA A 7 -7.35 0.09 7.83
N HIS A 8 -6.25 0.50 7.20
CA HIS A 8 -5.05 0.85 7.97
C HIS A 8 -4.77 2.34 8.02
N LEU A 9 -4.04 2.76 9.05
CA LEU A 9 -3.76 4.16 9.37
C LEU A 9 -2.42 4.65 8.82
N ASP A 10 -1.46 3.76 8.72
CA ASP A 10 -0.10 4.05 8.28
C ASP A 10 0.01 4.16 6.75
N THR A 11 1.19 4.52 6.29
CA THR A 11 1.58 4.58 4.89
C THR A 11 3.01 4.07 4.78
N VAL A 12 3.42 3.63 3.59
CA VAL A 12 4.78 3.16 3.32
C VAL A 12 5.85 4.17 3.75
N GLU A 13 7.01 3.67 4.19
CA GLU A 13 8.11 4.50 4.73
C GLU A 13 8.99 5.11 3.64
N GLU A 14 8.98 4.59 2.41
CA GLU A 14 9.89 4.95 1.33
C GLU A 14 9.73 6.38 0.84
N VAL A 15 8.52 6.95 1.01
CA VAL A 15 8.22 8.32 0.60
C VAL A 15 7.49 9.05 1.73
N SER A 16 7.92 10.29 1.99
CA SER A 16 7.30 11.10 3.05
C SER A 16 5.81 11.31 2.84
N GLY A 17 5.04 11.04 3.90
CA GLY A 17 3.62 11.41 4.02
C GLY A 17 3.38 12.68 4.84
N PHE A 18 4.42 13.48 5.15
CA PHE A 18 4.30 14.64 6.01
C PHE A 18 3.88 15.90 5.25
N CYS A 19 2.89 16.61 5.76
CA CYS A 19 2.36 17.83 5.15
C CYS A 19 1.89 17.65 3.71
N VAL A 20 1.11 16.60 3.46
CA VAL A 20 0.51 16.33 2.15
C VAL A 20 -0.28 17.54 1.64
N LYS A 21 -0.06 17.89 0.39
CA LYS A 21 -0.77 18.98 -0.31
C LYS A 21 -1.62 18.39 -1.42
N PRO A 22 -2.86 18.00 -1.12
CA PRO A 22 -3.74 17.45 -2.13
C PRO A 22 -4.13 18.51 -3.17
N ASN A 23 -4.18 18.09 -4.42
CA ASN A 23 -4.65 18.88 -5.54
C ASN A 23 -5.82 18.15 -6.20
N VAL A 24 -6.98 18.82 -6.29
CA VAL A 24 -8.20 18.28 -6.88
C VAL A 24 -8.36 18.80 -8.30
N ILE A 25 -8.34 17.90 -9.26
CA ILE A 25 -8.53 18.20 -10.69
C ILE A 25 -9.91 17.71 -11.09
N GLN A 26 -10.82 18.64 -11.24
CA GLN A 26 -12.20 18.35 -11.66
C GLN A 26 -12.28 18.20 -13.18
N ASN A 27 -13.16 17.30 -13.64
CA ASN A 27 -13.39 17.02 -15.04
C ASN A 27 -12.09 16.77 -15.81
N TYR A 28 -11.26 15.91 -15.24
CA TYR A 28 -9.95 15.58 -15.84
C TYR A 28 -10.11 15.18 -17.31
N ASP A 29 -9.31 15.79 -18.17
CA ASP A 29 -9.43 15.65 -19.63
C ASP A 29 -8.49 14.61 -20.26
N GLY A 30 -7.75 13.87 -19.45
CA GLY A 30 -6.79 12.88 -19.94
C GLY A 30 -5.43 13.45 -20.34
N SER A 31 -5.16 14.71 -20.02
CA SER A 31 -3.85 15.32 -20.29
C SER A 31 -2.78 14.88 -19.27
N LEU A 32 -1.50 15.12 -19.61
CA LEU A 32 -0.39 14.90 -18.68
C LEU A 32 -0.55 15.79 -17.44
N VAL A 33 -0.42 15.22 -16.25
CA VAL A 33 -0.42 15.99 -15.00
C VAL A 33 1.02 16.15 -14.53
N ASN A 34 1.54 17.38 -14.62
CA ASN A 34 2.89 17.71 -14.20
C ASN A 34 2.88 18.07 -12.70
N LEU A 35 3.62 17.32 -11.92
CA LEU A 35 3.85 17.56 -10.50
C LEU A 35 5.24 18.14 -10.28
N LYS A 36 5.57 18.51 -9.04
CA LYS A 36 6.92 18.90 -8.65
C LYS A 36 7.90 17.72 -8.80
N ASN A 37 9.20 18.00 -8.62
CA ASN A 37 10.28 17.02 -8.70
C ASN A 37 10.34 16.25 -10.04
N ASN A 38 9.88 16.88 -11.14
CA ASN A 38 9.81 16.29 -12.48
C ASN A 38 8.96 15.00 -12.55
N ILE A 39 8.02 14.84 -11.64
CA ILE A 39 7.07 13.75 -11.68
C ILE A 39 5.97 14.10 -12.67
N VAL A 40 5.69 13.19 -13.59
CA VAL A 40 4.63 13.33 -14.59
C VAL A 40 3.71 12.13 -14.50
N LEU A 41 2.43 12.37 -14.26
CA LEU A 41 1.41 11.36 -14.37
C LEU A 41 0.96 11.30 -15.84
N ASP A 42 1.25 10.17 -16.46
CA ASP A 42 1.03 9.95 -17.89
C ASP A 42 -0.08 8.91 -18.08
N PRO A 43 -1.24 9.30 -18.62
CA PRO A 43 -2.36 8.39 -18.84
C PRO A 43 -2.02 7.26 -19.81
N SER A 44 -1.04 7.43 -20.70
CA SER A 44 -0.61 6.34 -21.60
C SER A 44 0.07 5.18 -20.86
N LYS A 45 0.51 5.43 -19.62
CA LYS A 45 1.21 4.45 -18.76
C LYS A 45 0.34 4.00 -17.57
N ASN A 46 -0.80 4.62 -17.38
CA ASN A 46 -1.72 4.32 -16.27
C ASN A 46 -3.14 4.16 -16.79
N PRO A 47 -3.64 2.93 -16.92
CA PRO A 47 -4.98 2.66 -17.47
C PRO A 47 -6.11 3.35 -16.72
N TYR A 48 -6.00 3.48 -15.39
CA TYR A 48 -7.04 4.13 -14.58
C TYR A 48 -7.05 5.64 -14.78
N LEU A 49 -5.87 6.23 -14.90
CA LEU A 49 -5.78 7.66 -15.23
C LEU A 49 -6.30 7.94 -16.65
N TYR A 50 -6.06 7.01 -17.58
CA TYR A 50 -6.64 7.07 -18.92
C TYR A 50 -8.16 7.00 -18.85
N GLN A 51 -8.72 6.03 -18.13
CA GLN A 51 -10.17 5.87 -17.96
C GLN A 51 -10.78 7.10 -17.32
N ALA A 52 -10.20 7.61 -16.23
CA ALA A 52 -10.65 8.83 -15.57
C ALA A 52 -10.72 10.03 -16.54
N GLY A 53 -9.78 10.11 -17.49
CA GLY A 53 -9.82 11.14 -18.55
C GLY A 53 -10.96 10.94 -19.53
N GLN A 54 -11.31 9.71 -19.88
CA GLN A 54 -12.45 9.42 -20.76
C GLN A 54 -13.80 9.73 -20.09
N GLU A 55 -13.91 9.42 -18.81
CA GLU A 55 -15.11 9.62 -18.00
C GLU A 55 -15.23 11.05 -17.44
N LYS A 56 -14.17 11.85 -17.61
CA LYS A 56 -14.05 13.22 -17.06
C LYS A 56 -14.23 13.25 -15.55
N ASP A 57 -13.64 12.28 -14.90
CA ASP A 57 -13.67 12.15 -13.46
C ASP A 57 -12.94 13.28 -12.74
N THR A 58 -13.22 13.39 -11.46
CA THR A 58 -12.42 14.19 -10.56
C THR A 58 -11.29 13.33 -10.02
N ILE A 59 -10.06 13.73 -10.27
CA ILE A 59 -8.88 13.05 -9.72
C ILE A 59 -8.22 13.88 -8.60
N ILE A 60 -7.63 13.18 -7.65
CA ILE A 60 -6.91 13.80 -6.55
C ILE A 60 -5.44 13.38 -6.63
N THR A 61 -4.54 14.35 -6.65
CA THR A 61 -3.09 14.14 -6.66
C THR A 61 -2.44 14.88 -5.49
N THR A 62 -1.15 14.64 -5.26
CA THR A 62 -0.31 15.56 -4.47
C THR A 62 0.34 16.59 -5.35
N ASP A 63 1.13 17.48 -4.75
CA ASP A 63 2.00 18.38 -5.49
C ASP A 63 3.30 17.69 -6.01
N GLY A 64 3.50 16.42 -5.73
CA GLY A 64 4.68 15.64 -6.11
C GLY A 64 5.81 15.63 -5.08
N THR A 65 5.61 16.23 -3.91
CA THR A 65 6.64 16.26 -2.84
C THR A 65 6.41 15.19 -1.77
N THR A 66 5.22 14.57 -1.75
CA THR A 66 4.84 13.55 -0.77
C THR A 66 4.02 12.45 -1.42
N LEU A 67 3.79 11.36 -0.69
CA LEU A 67 2.69 10.45 -0.96
C LEU A 67 1.35 11.18 -0.93
N LEU A 68 0.34 10.64 -1.60
CA LEU A 68 -1.05 11.04 -1.42
C LEU A 68 -1.63 10.41 -0.15
N GLY A 69 -1.32 9.15 0.12
CA GLY A 69 -1.85 8.36 1.23
C GLY A 69 -3.27 7.86 0.96
N GLY A 70 -3.63 7.69 -0.31
CA GLY A 70 -4.89 7.05 -0.69
C GLY A 70 -5.00 5.64 -0.14
N ASP A 71 -3.90 4.95 -0.12
CA ASP A 71 -3.63 3.71 0.57
C ASP A 71 -3.17 4.03 2.00
N ASP A 72 -3.98 3.79 3.07
CA ASP A 72 -5.38 3.32 2.95
C ASP A 72 -6.37 4.33 3.56
N LYS A 73 -6.07 5.62 3.50
CA LYS A 73 -7.01 6.66 3.95
C LYS A 73 -8.30 6.69 3.12
N ALA A 74 -8.26 6.12 1.91
CA ALA A 74 -9.46 5.93 1.11
C ALA A 74 -10.40 4.93 1.78
N GLY A 75 -9.91 3.78 2.23
CA GLY A 75 -10.68 2.79 2.97
C GLY A 75 -11.25 3.35 4.26
N ILE A 76 -10.44 4.09 5.04
CA ILE A 76 -10.92 4.79 6.23
C ILE A 76 -12.08 5.73 5.88
N THR A 77 -11.93 6.53 4.83
CA THR A 77 -12.95 7.49 4.39
C THR A 77 -14.24 6.79 3.97
N ILE A 78 -14.13 5.70 3.22
CA ILE A 78 -15.27 4.89 2.78
C ILE A 78 -16.02 4.34 3.99
N ILE A 79 -15.31 3.75 4.96
CA ILE A 79 -15.90 3.18 6.17
C ILE A 79 -16.61 4.28 6.98
N VAL A 80 -15.92 5.38 7.26
CA VAL A 80 -16.49 6.48 8.06
C VAL A 80 -17.70 7.10 7.37
N SER A 81 -17.64 7.31 6.05
CA SER A 81 -18.77 7.85 5.27
C SER A 81 -19.97 6.90 5.27
N ALA A 82 -19.73 5.59 5.18
CA ALA A 82 -20.80 4.60 5.27
C ALA A 82 -21.49 4.64 6.65
N PHE A 83 -20.73 4.80 7.73
CA PHE A 83 -21.28 4.95 9.07
C PHE A 83 -22.09 6.25 9.21
N GLU A 84 -21.56 7.37 8.74
CA GLU A 84 -22.29 8.64 8.74
C GLU A 84 -23.61 8.50 7.99
N TYR A 85 -23.59 7.84 6.84
CA TYR A 85 -24.80 7.57 6.07
C TYR A 85 -25.82 6.74 6.85
N LEU A 86 -25.41 5.61 7.44
CA LEU A 86 -26.27 4.75 8.24
C LEU A 86 -26.86 5.46 9.46
N LEU A 87 -26.08 6.30 10.14
CA LEU A 87 -26.54 7.08 11.28
C LEU A 87 -27.59 8.14 10.91
N THR A 88 -27.51 8.65 9.70
CA THR A 88 -28.46 9.66 9.19
C THR A 88 -29.68 9.04 8.49
N HIS A 89 -29.66 7.72 8.23
CA HIS A 89 -30.72 6.97 7.57
C HIS A 89 -31.17 5.78 8.43
N PRO A 90 -31.85 6.04 9.56
CA PRO A 90 -32.24 4.98 10.51
C PRO A 90 -33.27 3.99 9.94
N GLU A 91 -33.85 4.29 8.77
CA GLU A 91 -34.71 3.37 8.04
C GLU A 91 -33.95 2.21 7.39
N ILE A 92 -32.63 2.28 7.30
CA ILE A 92 -31.79 1.21 6.77
C ILE A 92 -31.50 0.22 7.90
N GLU A 93 -32.13 -0.93 7.83
CA GLU A 93 -31.89 -2.00 8.80
C GLU A 93 -30.52 -2.66 8.58
N HIS A 94 -29.69 -2.67 9.61
CA HIS A 94 -28.40 -3.35 9.60
C HIS A 94 -28.10 -4.06 10.91
N GLY A 95 -27.28 -5.10 10.86
CA GLY A 95 -26.76 -5.76 12.06
C GLY A 95 -25.64 -4.95 12.72
N PRO A 96 -25.07 -5.44 13.81
CA PRO A 96 -23.86 -4.86 14.41
C PRO A 96 -22.71 -4.85 13.40
N ILE A 97 -22.03 -3.71 13.31
CA ILE A 97 -20.86 -3.52 12.46
C ILE A 97 -19.70 -3.13 13.38
N GLU A 98 -18.63 -3.88 13.32
CA GLU A 98 -17.38 -3.59 14.02
C GLU A 98 -16.40 -2.92 13.05
N VAL A 99 -15.51 -2.10 13.59
CA VAL A 99 -14.49 -1.42 12.77
C VAL A 99 -13.14 -1.56 13.43
N ILE A 100 -12.14 -1.86 12.62
CA ILE A 100 -10.74 -1.89 13.04
C ILE A 100 -9.95 -0.95 12.13
N PHE A 101 -9.34 0.07 12.72
CA PHE A 101 -8.31 0.86 12.07
C PHE A 101 -6.96 0.45 12.65
N SER A 102 -6.18 -0.31 11.88
CA SER A 102 -4.91 -0.86 12.33
C SER A 102 -3.74 0.06 11.98
N PRO A 103 -2.78 0.28 12.88
CA PRO A 103 -1.48 0.81 12.54
C PRO A 103 -0.56 -0.32 12.04
N ASP A 104 0.56 0.04 11.41
CA ASP A 104 1.68 -0.86 11.07
C ASP A 104 1.31 -1.99 10.06
N GLU A 105 0.29 -1.77 9.21
CA GLU A 105 -0.08 -2.73 8.16
C GLU A 105 1.06 -2.88 7.16
N GLU A 106 1.61 -1.77 6.68
CA GLU A 106 2.68 -1.68 5.67
C GLU A 106 4.00 -2.35 6.12
N THR A 107 4.13 -2.60 7.41
CA THR A 107 5.26 -3.36 7.97
C THR A 107 4.90 -4.83 8.27
N GLY A 108 3.67 -5.25 8.01
CA GLY A 108 3.16 -6.59 8.28
C GLY A 108 2.79 -6.84 9.75
N HIS A 109 2.65 -5.79 10.56
CA HIS A 109 2.37 -5.86 11.99
C HIS A 109 0.99 -5.34 12.37
N GLY A 110 0.14 -5.02 11.40
CA GLY A 110 -1.16 -4.40 11.61
C GLY A 110 -2.10 -5.15 12.55
N MET A 111 -1.99 -6.47 12.62
CA MET A 111 -2.85 -7.31 13.47
C MET A 111 -2.23 -7.70 14.81
N ASP A 112 -0.95 -7.43 15.05
CA ASP A 112 -0.21 -7.93 16.22
C ASP A 112 -0.81 -7.54 17.57
N LYS A 113 -1.46 -6.38 17.64
CA LYS A 113 -2.02 -5.85 18.89
C LYS A 113 -3.54 -5.70 18.87
N VAL A 114 -4.19 -6.18 17.83
CA VAL A 114 -5.65 -6.14 17.76
C VAL A 114 -6.24 -7.09 18.80
N PRO A 115 -7.13 -6.59 19.69
CA PRO A 115 -7.71 -7.40 20.75
C PRO A 115 -8.81 -8.33 20.19
N LEU A 116 -8.41 -9.40 19.51
CA LEU A 116 -9.31 -10.33 18.83
C LEU A 116 -10.40 -10.92 19.77
N ASN A 117 -10.12 -10.97 21.05
CA ASN A 117 -11.07 -11.44 22.07
C ASN A 117 -12.25 -10.47 22.31
N LEU A 118 -12.15 -9.23 21.83
CA LEU A 118 -13.24 -8.23 21.91
C LEU A 118 -14.09 -8.21 20.64
N ILE A 119 -13.68 -8.90 19.59
CA ILE A 119 -14.35 -8.90 18.29
C ILE A 119 -15.37 -10.04 18.27
N GLU A 120 -16.62 -9.74 17.99
CA GLU A 120 -17.72 -10.69 17.87
C GLU A 120 -17.92 -11.18 16.44
N SER A 121 -17.43 -10.43 15.47
CA SER A 121 -17.51 -10.75 14.03
C SER A 121 -16.70 -11.99 13.70
N LYS A 122 -17.29 -12.87 12.88
CA LYS A 122 -16.63 -14.10 12.41
C LYS A 122 -15.85 -13.89 11.11
N PHE A 123 -16.05 -12.78 10.46
CA PHE A 123 -15.38 -12.41 9.23
C PHE A 123 -15.26 -10.88 9.15
N ALA A 124 -14.26 -10.44 8.43
CA ALA A 124 -13.99 -9.04 8.18
C ALA A 124 -13.82 -8.80 6.67
N TYR A 125 -14.12 -7.58 6.26
CA TYR A 125 -13.74 -7.08 4.95
C TYR A 125 -12.69 -5.99 5.14
N THR A 126 -11.52 -6.17 4.54
CA THR A 126 -10.51 -5.12 4.45
C THR A 126 -10.85 -4.24 3.26
N VAL A 127 -11.02 -2.94 3.50
CA VAL A 127 -11.36 -1.94 2.48
C VAL A 127 -10.07 -1.28 2.01
N ASP A 128 -9.24 -2.08 1.35
CA ASP A 128 -7.88 -1.76 0.93
C ASP A 128 -7.61 -2.41 -0.44
N GLY A 129 -8.60 -2.32 -1.30
CA GLY A 129 -8.60 -2.99 -2.59
C GLY A 129 -8.03 -2.13 -3.72
N GLY A 130 -7.65 -2.80 -4.82
CA GLY A 130 -7.07 -2.16 -6.00
C GLY A 130 -8.11 -1.56 -6.94
N HIS A 131 -9.16 -2.27 -7.28
CA HIS A 131 -10.06 -1.90 -8.35
C HIS A 131 -11.53 -1.86 -7.91
N LEU A 132 -12.26 -0.90 -8.47
CA LEU A 132 -13.70 -0.80 -8.23
C LEU A 132 -14.42 -2.07 -8.65
N GLY A 133 -15.18 -2.67 -7.71
CA GLY A 133 -16.00 -3.86 -7.95
C GLY A 133 -15.25 -5.18 -7.82
N GLU A 134 -13.98 -5.18 -7.47
CA GLU A 134 -13.24 -6.40 -7.14
C GLU A 134 -13.48 -6.83 -5.69
N LEU A 135 -13.59 -8.12 -5.48
CA LEU A 135 -13.61 -8.76 -4.18
C LEU A 135 -12.60 -9.89 -4.19
N GLU A 136 -11.55 -9.71 -3.43
CA GLU A 136 -10.51 -10.73 -3.23
C GLU A 136 -10.83 -11.56 -2.00
N CYS A 137 -10.80 -12.89 -2.14
CA CYS A 137 -11.05 -13.82 -1.03
C CYS A 137 -9.94 -14.84 -0.84
N GLU A 138 -8.89 -14.75 -1.63
CA GLU A 138 -7.70 -15.59 -1.55
C GLU A 138 -6.45 -14.70 -1.61
N CYS A 139 -5.42 -15.06 -0.85
CA CYS A 139 -4.12 -14.42 -0.95
C CYS A 139 -3.02 -15.48 -1.13
N PHE A 140 -1.92 -15.08 -1.74
CA PHE A 140 -0.73 -15.90 -1.89
C PHE A 140 0.15 -15.81 -0.64
N ASN A 141 0.99 -16.83 -0.44
CA ASN A 141 2.03 -16.76 0.60
C ASN A 141 3.20 -15.94 0.10
N ALA A 142 3.63 -14.97 0.89
CA ALA A 142 4.83 -14.19 0.64
C ALA A 142 5.84 -14.36 1.77
N TYR A 143 7.11 -14.41 1.41
CA TYR A 143 8.22 -14.50 2.37
C TYR A 143 9.29 -13.49 2.00
N ARG A 144 9.82 -12.83 3.00
CA ARG A 144 11.00 -11.98 2.88
C ARG A 144 12.20 -12.67 3.54
N SER A 145 13.34 -12.65 2.86
CA SER A 145 14.61 -13.13 3.41
C SER A 145 15.70 -12.10 3.18
N ASP A 146 16.38 -11.72 4.24
CA ASP A 146 17.55 -10.86 4.17
C ASP A 146 18.81 -11.74 4.21
N VAL A 147 19.59 -11.75 3.12
CA VAL A 147 20.80 -12.58 2.99
C VAL A 147 22.02 -11.69 2.98
N LYS A 148 22.90 -11.86 3.98
CA LYS A 148 24.11 -11.07 4.15
C LYS A 148 25.35 -11.88 3.77
N PHE A 149 26.11 -11.41 2.78
CA PHE A 149 27.41 -11.94 2.42
C PHE A 149 28.51 -11.08 3.05
N THR A 150 29.23 -11.64 4.02
CA THR A 150 30.30 -10.93 4.74
C THR A 150 31.66 -11.30 4.14
N GLY A 151 32.35 -10.32 3.59
CA GLY A 151 33.72 -10.47 3.10
C GLY A 151 34.76 -10.00 4.11
N VAL A 152 35.98 -10.42 3.91
CA VAL A 152 37.16 -9.95 4.63
C VAL A 152 38.06 -9.18 3.68
N ALA A 153 38.34 -7.91 4.00
CA ALA A 153 39.26 -7.10 3.19
C ALA A 153 40.71 -7.63 3.30
N SER A 154 41.35 -7.84 2.17
CA SER A 154 42.72 -8.31 2.09
C SER A 154 43.42 -7.72 0.86
N HIS A 155 44.78 -7.66 0.94
CA HIS A 155 45.57 -7.33 -0.24
C HIS A 155 45.40 -8.43 -1.31
N THR A 156 45.33 -8.04 -2.58
CA THR A 156 45.07 -8.95 -3.71
C THR A 156 45.94 -10.18 -3.77
N ASN A 157 47.27 -10.03 -3.48
CA ASN A 157 48.19 -11.13 -3.48
C ASN A 157 47.88 -12.13 -2.35
N ASN A 158 47.53 -11.63 -1.16
CA ASN A 158 47.16 -12.48 -0.02
C ASN A 158 45.85 -13.19 -0.25
N ALA A 159 44.88 -12.49 -0.81
CA ALA A 159 43.56 -13.07 -1.15
C ALA A 159 43.72 -14.26 -2.12
N ARG A 160 44.55 -14.10 -3.16
CA ARG A 160 44.82 -15.16 -4.12
C ARG A 160 45.59 -16.34 -3.49
N ALA A 161 46.64 -16.04 -2.70
CA ALA A 161 47.46 -17.07 -2.05
C ALA A 161 46.65 -17.92 -1.07
N ASN A 162 45.66 -17.34 -0.41
CA ASN A 162 44.80 -18.01 0.58
C ASN A 162 43.48 -18.54 -0.02
N GLY A 163 43.29 -18.49 -1.35
CA GLY A 163 42.06 -18.98 -2.00
C GLY A 163 40.80 -18.27 -1.53
N MET A 164 40.89 -16.97 -1.18
CA MET A 164 39.72 -16.21 -0.70
C MET A 164 38.72 -15.97 -1.82
N VAL A 165 37.44 -16.09 -1.49
CA VAL A 165 36.34 -15.85 -2.42
C VAL A 165 35.76 -14.48 -2.17
N ASN A 166 35.51 -13.73 -3.26
CA ASN A 166 34.90 -12.41 -3.17
C ASN A 166 33.42 -12.53 -2.78
N ALA A 167 33.00 -11.77 -1.76
CA ALA A 167 31.62 -11.79 -1.29
C ALA A 167 30.59 -11.38 -2.37
N ILE A 168 30.98 -10.49 -3.31
CA ILE A 168 30.13 -10.13 -4.45
C ILE A 168 29.92 -11.33 -5.38
N SER A 169 30.98 -12.13 -5.62
CA SER A 169 30.86 -13.34 -6.45
C SER A 169 29.97 -14.40 -5.77
N MET A 170 30.04 -14.50 -4.43
CA MET A 170 29.15 -15.37 -3.67
C MET A 170 27.69 -14.89 -3.76
N ALA A 171 27.43 -13.61 -3.59
CA ALA A 171 26.10 -13.01 -3.72
C ALA A 171 25.54 -13.20 -5.14
N SER A 172 26.35 -12.95 -6.16
CA SER A 172 25.96 -13.16 -7.57
C SER A 172 25.60 -14.61 -7.85
N SER A 173 26.41 -15.55 -7.35
CA SER A 173 26.12 -16.98 -7.50
C SER A 173 24.84 -17.39 -6.78
N PHE A 174 24.58 -16.82 -5.58
CA PHE A 174 23.34 -17.05 -4.85
C PHE A 174 22.14 -16.58 -5.68
N VAL A 175 22.15 -15.33 -6.15
CA VAL A 175 21.05 -14.74 -6.92
C VAL A 175 20.79 -15.53 -8.21
N SER A 176 21.84 -15.98 -8.90
CA SER A 176 21.70 -16.75 -10.16
C SER A 176 21.08 -18.15 -9.97
N ASN A 177 20.99 -18.62 -8.74
CA ASN A 177 20.37 -19.92 -8.40
C ASN A 177 18.98 -19.76 -7.74
N LEU A 178 18.47 -18.55 -7.62
CA LEU A 178 17.07 -18.34 -7.20
C LEU A 178 16.12 -18.79 -8.32
N PRO A 179 14.93 -19.34 -7.98
CA PRO A 179 13.92 -19.79 -8.93
C PRO A 179 13.38 -18.66 -9.80
#